data_d94238787dddee15b3a54f29dd1fbcef
#
_entry.id   d94238787dddee15b3a54f29dd1fbcef
#
_cell.length_a   1.000
_cell.length_b   1.000
_cell.length_c   1.000
_cell.angle_alpha   90.00
_cell.angle_beta   90.00
_cell.angle_gamma   90.00
#
_symmetry.space_group_name_H-M   'P 1'
#
loop_
_entity.id
_entity.type
_entity.pdbx_description
1 polymer ?
#
loop_
_entity_poly.entity_id
_entity_poly.type
_entity_poly.pdbx_seq_one_letter_code
_entity_poly.pdbx_strand_id
1 'polypeptide(L)'
;MSKGKIIAIVGGPRSGKSFLVGLLAKHYGGVAILEGEEQNFPERIREDIHKNIRPLERITWFRNKLVREYFRALKIKQEGKIVVIDNFWVSYQLYIDALAKDFEGEIIHELAEIDRQTIEWPDIVIFLSLSEKGIRDFISRGGREFDKGEDFIQNQALPIHKLHNEFFNQRDIKGKVISVSRDNLDFANKEDFQKLLELIETYKPHTFELFSTNTAPKKK
;
A
#
# COMPACT_ATOMS: atom_id res chain seq x y z
N MET A 1 -25.11 2.73 16.25
CA MET A 1 -24.10 1.74 15.79
C MET A 1 -22.96 2.52 15.13
N SER A 2 -21.71 2.32 15.52
CA SER A 2 -20.57 2.95 14.85
C SER A 2 -20.52 2.46 13.39
N LYS A 3 -20.36 3.39 12.46
CA LYS A 3 -20.21 3.04 11.03
C LYS A 3 -18.86 2.35 10.86
N GLY A 4 -18.84 1.13 10.32
CA GLY A 4 -17.58 0.42 10.03
C GLY A 4 -16.65 1.24 9.15
N LYS A 5 -15.33 1.07 9.29
CA LYS A 5 -14.30 1.81 8.54
C LYS A 5 -13.19 0.88 8.07
N ILE A 6 -12.59 1.20 6.93
CA ILE A 6 -11.33 0.60 6.46
C ILE A 6 -10.22 1.63 6.59
N ILE A 7 -9.16 1.26 7.31
CA ILE A 7 -7.90 2.02 7.42
C ILE A 7 -6.83 1.21 6.70
N ALA A 8 -6.31 1.71 5.60
CA ALA A 8 -5.23 1.08 4.85
C ALA A 8 -3.88 1.71 5.21
N ILE A 9 -2.90 0.87 5.46
CA ILE A 9 -1.52 1.28 5.70
C ILE A 9 -0.70 0.93 4.46
N VAL A 10 -0.09 1.92 3.84
CA VAL A 10 0.71 1.77 2.63
C VAL A 10 2.12 2.31 2.81
N GLY A 11 3.05 1.83 2.02
CA GLY A 11 4.46 2.25 2.06
C GLY A 11 5.37 1.15 1.54
N GLY A 12 6.61 1.48 1.27
CA GLY A 12 7.61 0.53 0.77
C GLY A 12 7.93 -0.60 1.75
N PRO A 13 8.77 -1.55 1.33
CA PRO A 13 9.26 -2.62 2.20
C PRO A 13 9.87 -2.08 3.48
N ARG A 14 9.67 -2.78 4.59
CA ARG A 14 10.24 -2.44 5.91
C ARG A 14 9.83 -1.09 6.51
N SER A 15 8.84 -0.40 5.98
CA SER A 15 8.33 0.84 6.58
C SER A 15 7.55 0.63 7.90
N GLY A 16 7.34 -0.60 8.35
CA GLY A 16 6.65 -0.92 9.60
C GLY A 16 5.13 -1.06 9.46
N LYS A 17 4.60 -1.26 8.25
CA LYS A 17 3.16 -1.41 7.98
C LYS A 17 2.49 -2.45 8.86
N SER A 18 2.96 -3.70 8.80
CA SER A 18 2.32 -4.82 9.51
C SER A 18 2.29 -4.61 11.03
N PHE A 19 3.34 -3.97 11.59
CA PHE A 19 3.37 -3.61 13.01
C PHE A 19 2.29 -2.57 13.33
N LEU A 20 2.19 -1.52 12.51
CA LEU A 20 1.18 -0.47 12.71
C LEU A 20 -0.24 -1.00 12.53
N VAL A 21 -0.47 -1.90 11.56
CA VAL A 21 -1.77 -2.59 11.38
C VAL A 21 -2.21 -3.29 12.67
N GLY A 22 -1.29 -4.04 13.30
CA GLY A 22 -1.57 -4.71 14.57
C GLY A 22 -1.90 -3.74 15.71
N LEU A 23 -1.14 -2.65 15.82
CA LEU A 23 -1.37 -1.63 16.86
C LEU A 23 -2.73 -0.92 16.69
N LEU A 24 -3.04 -0.46 15.48
CA LEU A 24 -4.31 0.23 15.21
C LEU A 24 -5.51 -0.71 15.33
N ALA A 25 -5.41 -1.95 14.84
CA ALA A 25 -6.48 -2.92 15.00
C ALA A 25 -6.77 -3.20 16.48
N LYS A 26 -5.73 -3.36 17.30
CA LYS A 26 -5.86 -3.50 18.75
C LYS A 26 -6.48 -2.26 19.41
N HIS A 27 -6.02 -1.06 19.02
CA HIS A 27 -6.51 0.20 19.60
C HIS A 27 -8.01 0.40 19.34
N TYR A 28 -8.45 0.15 18.11
CA TYR A 28 -9.86 0.32 17.72
C TYR A 28 -10.75 -0.89 18.01
N GLY A 29 -10.22 -1.97 18.57
CA GLY A 29 -10.97 -3.22 18.73
C GLY A 29 -11.45 -3.80 17.39
N GLY A 30 -10.66 -3.55 16.32
CA GLY A 30 -10.99 -3.91 14.95
C GLY A 30 -10.29 -5.19 14.48
N VAL A 31 -10.42 -5.46 13.19
CA VAL A 31 -9.82 -6.64 12.52
C VAL A 31 -8.59 -6.22 11.75
N ALA A 32 -7.47 -6.93 11.97
CA ALA A 32 -6.25 -6.79 11.18
C ALA A 32 -6.28 -7.72 9.96
N ILE A 33 -5.95 -7.20 8.77
CA ILE A 33 -5.68 -7.98 7.57
C ILE A 33 -4.26 -7.68 7.13
N LEU A 34 -3.38 -8.69 7.22
CA LEU A 34 -1.97 -8.58 6.85
C LEU A 34 -1.74 -9.12 5.44
N GLU A 35 -0.82 -8.50 4.70
CA GLU A 35 -0.44 -8.94 3.35
C GLU A 35 0.08 -10.39 3.32
N GLY A 36 0.61 -10.87 4.42
CA GLY A 36 1.23 -12.17 4.54
C GLY A 36 2.72 -12.14 4.20
N GLU A 37 3.37 -13.27 4.47
CA GLU A 37 4.81 -13.39 4.28
C GLU A 37 5.14 -14.05 2.93
N GLU A 38 6.23 -13.61 2.30
CA GLU A 38 6.66 -14.09 0.99
C GLU A 38 6.85 -15.62 0.94
N GLN A 39 7.29 -16.24 2.04
CA GLN A 39 7.42 -17.70 2.15
C GLN A 39 6.10 -18.45 1.89
N ASN A 40 4.95 -17.78 2.06
CA ASN A 40 3.63 -18.33 1.81
C ASN A 40 3.13 -18.08 0.37
N PHE A 41 3.93 -17.40 -0.46
CA PHE A 41 3.59 -17.19 -1.87
C PHE A 41 3.84 -18.49 -2.65
N PRO A 42 3.11 -18.73 -3.76
CA PRO A 42 3.44 -19.84 -4.64
C PRO A 42 4.90 -19.81 -5.06
N GLU A 43 5.54 -20.98 -5.10
CA GLU A 43 6.96 -21.11 -5.42
C GLU A 43 7.32 -20.39 -6.73
N ARG A 44 6.51 -20.58 -7.76
CA ARG A 44 6.68 -19.91 -9.05
C ARG A 44 6.69 -18.38 -8.92
N ILE A 45 5.81 -17.80 -8.11
CA ILE A 45 5.76 -16.33 -7.91
C ILE A 45 7.01 -15.85 -7.18
N ARG A 46 7.49 -16.61 -6.18
CA ARG A 46 8.77 -16.31 -5.50
C ARG A 46 9.95 -16.34 -6.47
N GLU A 47 10.04 -17.37 -7.30
CA GLU A 47 11.08 -17.45 -8.35
C GLU A 47 11.01 -16.28 -9.32
N ASP A 48 9.81 -15.88 -9.76
CA ASP A 48 9.62 -14.78 -10.67
C ASP A 48 10.05 -13.43 -10.07
N ILE A 49 9.80 -13.25 -8.78
CA ILE A 49 10.29 -12.08 -8.03
C ILE A 49 11.82 -12.08 -7.99
N HIS A 50 12.42 -13.18 -7.55
CA HIS A 50 13.89 -13.30 -7.42
C HIS A 50 14.62 -13.15 -8.75
N LYS A 51 14.08 -13.68 -9.82
CA LYS A 51 14.67 -13.62 -11.17
C LYS A 51 14.29 -12.35 -11.94
N ASN A 52 13.38 -11.54 -11.39
CA ASN A 52 12.78 -10.37 -12.06
C ASN A 52 12.25 -10.66 -13.47
N ILE A 53 11.46 -11.72 -13.60
CA ILE A 53 10.84 -12.18 -14.85
C ILE A 53 9.32 -12.23 -14.73
N ARG A 54 8.63 -12.40 -15.86
CA ARG A 54 7.18 -12.56 -15.98
C ARG A 54 6.39 -11.50 -15.20
N PRO A 55 6.53 -10.21 -15.56
CA PRO A 55 5.87 -9.12 -14.83
C PRO A 55 4.34 -9.22 -14.89
N LEU A 56 3.76 -9.64 -16.02
CA LEU A 56 2.32 -9.79 -16.18
C LEU A 56 1.74 -10.75 -15.15
N GLU A 57 2.32 -11.95 -15.01
CA GLU A 57 1.84 -12.96 -14.06
C GLU A 57 2.03 -12.50 -12.61
N ARG A 58 3.18 -11.91 -12.29
CA ARG A 58 3.45 -11.39 -10.94
C ARG A 58 2.45 -10.33 -10.53
N ILE A 59 2.31 -9.29 -11.35
CA ILE A 59 1.44 -8.15 -11.05
C ILE A 59 -0.01 -8.61 -10.99
N THR A 60 -0.44 -9.46 -11.90
CA THR A 60 -1.80 -10.03 -11.89
C THR A 60 -2.05 -10.87 -10.63
N TRP A 61 -1.07 -11.66 -10.20
CA TRP A 61 -1.20 -12.44 -8.96
C TRP A 61 -1.33 -11.53 -7.73
N PHE A 62 -0.49 -10.48 -7.63
CA PHE A 62 -0.57 -9.52 -6.54
C PHE A 62 -1.89 -8.75 -6.57
N ARG A 63 -2.32 -8.28 -7.75
CA ARG A 63 -3.63 -7.66 -7.92
C ARG A 63 -4.75 -8.55 -7.36
N ASN A 64 -4.81 -9.80 -7.80
CA ASN A 64 -5.86 -10.72 -7.38
C ASN A 64 -5.84 -10.96 -5.86
N LYS A 65 -4.66 -11.03 -5.26
CA LYS A 65 -4.48 -11.15 -3.82
C LYS A 65 -5.00 -9.90 -3.09
N LEU A 66 -4.53 -8.71 -3.50
CA LEU A 66 -4.89 -7.44 -2.86
C LEU A 66 -6.38 -7.11 -3.02
N VAL A 67 -6.94 -7.32 -4.20
CA VAL A 67 -8.37 -7.12 -4.46
C VAL A 67 -9.22 -8.07 -3.59
N ARG A 68 -8.86 -9.36 -3.53
CA ARG A 68 -9.58 -10.33 -2.68
C ARG A 68 -9.57 -9.94 -1.20
N GLU A 69 -8.42 -9.56 -0.66
CA GLU A 69 -8.32 -9.14 0.74
C GLU A 69 -9.08 -7.83 0.99
N TYR A 70 -9.11 -6.94 0.01
CA TYR A 70 -9.88 -5.71 0.10
C TYR A 70 -11.40 -5.95 0.09
N PHE A 71 -11.91 -6.85 -0.75
CA PHE A 71 -13.32 -7.25 -0.69
C PHE A 71 -13.68 -7.94 0.62
N ARG A 72 -12.77 -8.69 1.21
CA ARG A 72 -12.94 -9.22 2.57
C ARG A 72 -13.06 -8.09 3.60
N ALA A 73 -12.22 -7.05 3.49
CA ALA A 73 -12.29 -5.87 4.34
C ALA A 73 -13.62 -5.12 4.20
N LEU A 74 -14.11 -4.95 2.97
CA LEU A 74 -15.42 -4.33 2.69
C LEU A 74 -16.57 -5.10 3.37
N LYS A 75 -16.56 -6.42 3.30
CA LYS A 75 -17.56 -7.25 3.98
C LYS A 75 -17.55 -7.05 5.50
N ILE A 76 -16.37 -7.02 6.11
CA ILE A 76 -16.23 -6.78 7.57
C ILE A 76 -16.67 -5.35 7.93
N LYS A 77 -16.36 -4.36 7.09
CA LYS A 77 -16.83 -2.97 7.24
C LYS A 77 -18.36 -2.92 7.23
N GLN A 78 -19.02 -3.65 6.33
CA GLN A 78 -20.48 -3.73 6.25
C GLN A 78 -21.12 -4.31 7.54
N GLU A 79 -20.39 -5.16 8.26
CA GLU A 79 -20.80 -5.66 9.59
C GLU A 79 -20.66 -4.60 10.71
N GLY A 80 -20.25 -3.36 10.37
CA GLY A 80 -20.07 -2.28 11.33
C GLY A 80 -18.73 -2.28 12.06
N LYS A 81 -17.76 -3.12 11.64
CA LYS A 81 -16.45 -3.25 12.27
C LYS A 81 -15.39 -2.35 11.62
N ILE A 82 -14.40 -1.96 12.40
CA ILE A 82 -13.19 -1.31 11.87
C ILE A 82 -12.24 -2.39 11.36
N VAL A 83 -11.70 -2.17 10.15
CA VAL A 83 -10.69 -3.04 9.55
C VAL A 83 -9.44 -2.23 9.30
N VAL A 84 -8.29 -2.75 9.71
CA VAL A 84 -6.98 -2.19 9.38
C VAL A 84 -6.27 -3.17 8.47
N ILE A 85 -5.89 -2.72 7.26
CA ILE A 85 -5.33 -3.57 6.21
C ILE A 85 -3.90 -3.15 5.83
N ASP A 86 -3.01 -4.14 5.70
CA ASP A 86 -1.66 -3.96 5.17
C ASP A 86 -1.73 -3.97 3.64
N ASN A 87 -1.54 -2.80 3.05
CA ASN A 87 -1.79 -2.48 1.65
C ASN A 87 -3.28 -2.56 1.24
N PHE A 88 -3.56 -2.11 0.03
CA PHE A 88 -4.85 -2.28 -0.62
C PHE A 88 -4.67 -2.36 -2.14
N TRP A 89 -5.75 -2.57 -2.87
CA TRP A 89 -5.74 -2.89 -4.30
C TRP A 89 -4.90 -1.93 -5.17
N VAL A 90 -4.76 -0.65 -4.80
CA VAL A 90 -3.98 0.31 -5.60
C VAL A 90 -2.49 0.00 -5.63
N SER A 91 -1.96 -0.71 -4.63
CA SER A 91 -0.51 -0.89 -4.48
C SER A 91 0.14 -1.68 -5.63
N TYR A 92 -0.59 -2.58 -6.31
CA TYR A 92 -0.03 -3.30 -7.45
C TYR A 92 0.25 -2.36 -8.64
N GLN A 93 -0.53 -1.27 -8.75
CA GLN A 93 -0.43 -0.33 -9.88
C GLN A 93 0.89 0.43 -9.89
N LEU A 94 1.51 0.60 -8.73
CA LEU A 94 2.81 1.26 -8.58
C LEU A 94 3.92 0.54 -9.35
N TYR A 95 3.74 -0.75 -9.61
CA TYR A 95 4.76 -1.58 -10.22
C TYR A 95 4.59 -1.76 -11.74
N ILE A 96 3.47 -1.30 -12.32
CA ILE A 96 3.19 -1.56 -13.74
C ILE A 96 4.30 -0.97 -14.60
N ASP A 97 4.52 0.34 -14.53
CA ASP A 97 5.52 1.03 -15.37
C ASP A 97 6.97 0.63 -15.04
N ALA A 98 7.21 0.17 -13.81
CA ALA A 98 8.53 -0.26 -13.37
C ALA A 98 8.90 -1.66 -13.86
N LEU A 99 7.91 -2.55 -14.01
CA LEU A 99 8.17 -3.96 -14.25
C LEU A 99 7.65 -4.46 -15.60
N ALA A 100 6.47 -4.01 -16.03
CA ALA A 100 5.85 -4.43 -17.28
C ALA A 100 6.07 -3.38 -18.37
N LYS A 101 6.33 -3.84 -19.59
CA LYS A 101 6.59 -2.98 -20.75
C LYS A 101 5.76 -3.46 -21.93
N ASP A 102 5.65 -2.60 -22.93
CA ASP A 102 4.97 -2.89 -24.17
C ASP A 102 3.55 -3.46 -23.94
N PHE A 103 3.20 -4.49 -24.65
CA PHE A 103 1.88 -5.13 -24.60
C PHE A 103 1.47 -5.65 -23.20
N GLU A 104 2.40 -6.16 -22.40
CA GLU A 104 2.10 -6.61 -21.03
C GLU A 104 1.70 -5.43 -20.13
N GLY A 105 2.40 -4.29 -20.27
CA GLY A 105 2.06 -3.06 -19.56
C GLY A 105 0.67 -2.55 -19.93
N GLU A 106 0.33 -2.53 -21.23
CA GLU A 106 -0.98 -2.11 -21.72
C GLU A 106 -2.12 -2.93 -21.09
N ILE A 107 -2.01 -4.26 -21.11
CA ILE A 107 -3.01 -5.16 -20.49
C ILE A 107 -3.23 -4.84 -19.02
N ILE A 108 -2.14 -4.64 -18.26
CA ILE A 108 -2.25 -4.40 -16.82
C ILE A 108 -2.79 -3.00 -16.55
N HIS A 109 -2.48 -2.00 -17.38
CA HIS A 109 -3.07 -0.66 -17.28
C HIS A 109 -4.57 -0.66 -17.52
N GLU A 110 -5.08 -1.44 -18.49
CA GLU A 110 -6.52 -1.63 -18.71
C GLU A 110 -7.21 -2.21 -17.47
N LEU A 111 -6.62 -3.25 -16.86
CA LEU A 111 -7.12 -3.83 -15.60
C LEU A 111 -7.10 -2.82 -14.46
N ALA A 112 -6.03 -2.04 -14.37
CA ALA A 112 -5.89 -1.00 -13.34
C ALA A 112 -6.95 0.10 -13.49
N GLU A 113 -7.30 0.46 -14.73
CA GLU A 113 -8.36 1.44 -14.99
C GLU A 113 -9.74 0.91 -14.56
N ILE A 114 -10.03 -0.36 -14.86
CA ILE A 114 -11.26 -1.03 -14.40
C ILE A 114 -11.34 -1.02 -12.88
N ASP A 115 -10.25 -1.37 -12.18
CA ASP A 115 -10.21 -1.38 -10.72
C ASP A 115 -10.44 0.03 -10.15
N ARG A 116 -9.84 1.08 -10.74
CA ARG A 116 -10.04 2.47 -10.32
C ARG A 116 -11.49 2.93 -10.45
N GLN A 117 -12.19 2.45 -11.46
CA GLN A 117 -13.60 2.81 -11.70
C GLN A 117 -14.58 2.01 -10.85
N THR A 118 -14.22 0.80 -10.43
CA THR A 118 -15.14 -0.15 -9.82
C THR A 118 -14.91 -0.40 -8.33
N ILE A 119 -13.70 -0.17 -7.82
CA ILE A 119 -13.37 -0.45 -6.43
C ILE A 119 -13.20 0.86 -5.66
N GLU A 120 -14.01 1.06 -4.63
CA GLU A 120 -13.90 2.23 -3.76
C GLU A 120 -12.57 2.25 -2.98
N TRP A 121 -12.16 3.44 -2.58
CA TRP A 121 -10.98 3.61 -1.73
C TRP A 121 -11.30 3.30 -0.26
N PRO A 122 -10.27 3.00 0.57
CA PRO A 122 -10.41 2.96 2.02
C PRO A 122 -10.91 4.28 2.58
N ASP A 123 -11.60 4.25 3.72
CA ASP A 123 -12.05 5.48 4.40
C ASP A 123 -10.87 6.34 4.86
N ILE A 124 -9.73 5.70 5.20
CA ILE A 124 -8.50 6.36 5.60
C ILE A 124 -7.33 5.59 4.98
N VAL A 125 -6.40 6.32 4.37
CA VAL A 125 -5.12 5.77 3.89
C VAL A 125 -3.99 6.45 4.64
N ILE A 126 -3.10 5.67 5.26
CA ILE A 126 -1.91 6.16 5.94
C ILE A 126 -0.70 5.73 5.12
N PHE A 127 0.00 6.68 4.55
CA PHE A 127 1.23 6.46 3.79
C PHE A 127 2.46 6.64 4.69
N LEU A 128 3.23 5.58 4.84
CA LEU A 128 4.48 5.56 5.59
C LEU A 128 5.65 5.81 4.64
N SER A 129 6.23 6.99 4.70
CA SER A 129 7.42 7.35 3.95
C SER A 129 8.69 7.15 4.79
N LEU A 130 9.81 6.90 4.13
CA LEU A 130 11.16 6.83 4.70
C LEU A 130 12.13 7.57 3.79
N SER A 131 13.11 8.25 4.38
CA SER A 131 14.30 8.69 3.66
C SER A 131 15.19 7.49 3.30
N GLU A 132 16.14 7.67 2.40
CA GLU A 132 17.14 6.63 2.10
C GLU A 132 17.86 6.16 3.37
N LYS A 133 18.26 7.09 4.24
CA LYS A 133 18.86 6.77 5.53
C LYS A 133 17.92 5.92 6.39
N GLY A 134 16.65 6.31 6.48
CA GLY A 134 15.64 5.57 7.24
C GLY A 134 15.44 4.15 6.70
N ILE A 135 15.41 3.97 5.37
CA ILE A 135 15.32 2.67 4.72
C ILE A 135 16.48 1.76 5.15
N ARG A 136 17.73 2.27 5.07
CA ARG A 136 18.93 1.56 5.49
C ARG A 136 18.89 1.18 6.98
N ASP A 137 18.52 2.12 7.83
CA ASP A 137 18.42 1.93 9.28
C ASP A 137 17.36 0.87 9.62
N PHE A 138 16.19 0.89 8.98
CA PHE A 138 15.14 -0.10 9.23
C PHE A 138 15.50 -1.51 8.72
N ILE A 139 16.17 -1.60 7.56
CA ILE A 139 16.65 -2.90 7.04
C ILE A 139 17.72 -3.47 7.95
N SER A 140 18.66 -2.65 8.44
CA SER A 140 19.73 -3.12 9.33
C SER A 140 19.22 -3.65 10.67
N ARG A 141 18.15 -3.03 11.22
CA ARG A 141 17.61 -3.41 12.54
C ARG A 141 16.71 -4.65 12.49
N GLY A 142 16.00 -4.88 11.40
CA GLY A 142 14.94 -5.88 11.35
C GLY A 142 14.92 -6.75 10.08
N GLY A 143 15.96 -6.70 9.26
CA GLY A 143 16.01 -7.42 7.99
C GLY A 143 15.94 -8.92 8.17
N ARG A 144 15.09 -9.59 7.37
CA ARG A 144 15.21 -11.02 7.14
C ARG A 144 16.54 -11.27 6.47
N GLU A 145 17.07 -12.49 6.53
CA GLU A 145 18.42 -12.78 6.03
C GLU A 145 18.60 -12.44 4.55
N PHE A 146 17.56 -12.60 3.73
CA PHE A 146 17.55 -12.26 2.31
C PHE A 146 17.28 -10.76 2.02
N ASP A 147 16.82 -9.99 3.00
CA ASP A 147 16.65 -8.53 2.88
C ASP A 147 17.92 -7.78 3.30
N LYS A 148 18.97 -8.48 3.72
CA LYS A 148 20.23 -7.88 4.16
C LYS A 148 21.18 -7.81 2.98
N GLY A 149 21.68 -6.63 2.72
CA GLY A 149 22.72 -6.41 1.73
C GLY A 149 22.48 -5.19 0.87
N GLU A 150 23.56 -4.62 0.39
CA GLU A 150 23.53 -3.42 -0.44
C GLU A 150 22.79 -3.67 -1.76
N ASP A 151 22.90 -4.88 -2.30
CA ASP A 151 22.21 -5.25 -3.55
C ASP A 151 20.68 -5.18 -3.40
N PHE A 152 20.14 -5.74 -2.31
CA PHE A 152 18.70 -5.62 -2.03
C PHE A 152 18.28 -4.16 -1.83
N ILE A 153 19.10 -3.39 -1.10
CA ILE A 153 18.79 -1.98 -0.84
C ILE A 153 18.74 -1.20 -2.16
N GLN A 154 19.77 -1.30 -2.99
CA GLN A 154 19.90 -0.53 -4.21
C GLN A 154 18.93 -0.96 -5.31
N ASN A 155 18.77 -2.26 -5.49
CA ASN A 155 18.03 -2.80 -6.65
C ASN A 155 16.56 -3.09 -6.35
N GLN A 156 16.15 -3.10 -5.07
CA GLN A 156 14.76 -3.39 -4.70
C GLN A 156 14.19 -2.35 -3.73
N ALA A 157 14.76 -2.18 -2.54
CA ALA A 157 14.12 -1.36 -1.50
C ALA A 157 14.02 0.13 -1.92
N LEU A 158 15.10 0.75 -2.33
CA LEU A 158 15.12 2.17 -2.74
C LEU A 158 14.20 2.44 -3.94
N PRO A 159 14.26 1.68 -5.05
CA PRO A 159 13.33 1.87 -6.17
C PRO A 159 11.85 1.74 -5.76
N ILE A 160 11.52 0.75 -4.93
CA ILE A 160 10.14 0.55 -4.46
C ILE A 160 9.68 1.72 -3.58
N HIS A 161 10.51 2.19 -2.65
CA HIS A 161 10.19 3.37 -1.85
C HIS A 161 10.02 4.63 -2.70
N LYS A 162 10.85 4.79 -3.74
CA LYS A 162 10.72 5.88 -4.69
C LYS A 162 9.38 5.85 -5.41
N LEU A 163 8.98 4.70 -5.95
CA LEU A 163 7.66 4.52 -6.58
C LEU A 163 6.50 4.90 -5.65
N HIS A 164 6.56 4.45 -4.39
CA HIS A 164 5.54 4.83 -3.40
C HIS A 164 5.52 6.33 -3.15
N ASN A 165 6.69 6.95 -2.95
CA ASN A 165 6.79 8.40 -2.75
C ASN A 165 6.25 9.19 -3.94
N GLU A 166 6.60 8.80 -5.17
CA GLU A 166 6.12 9.45 -6.38
C GLU A 166 4.60 9.35 -6.50
N PHE A 167 4.02 8.17 -6.30
CA PHE A 167 2.59 7.96 -6.40
C PHE A 167 1.80 8.70 -5.31
N PHE A 168 2.13 8.49 -4.03
CA PHE A 168 1.35 9.08 -2.93
C PHE A 168 1.57 10.58 -2.74
N ASN A 169 2.57 11.17 -3.38
CA ASN A 169 2.78 12.62 -3.45
C ASN A 169 2.18 13.28 -4.69
N GLN A 170 1.56 12.56 -5.61
CA GLN A 170 0.83 13.15 -6.74
C GLN A 170 -0.27 14.07 -6.23
N ARG A 171 -0.53 15.17 -6.97
CA ARG A 171 -1.40 16.25 -6.53
C ARG A 171 -2.83 15.80 -6.20
N ASP A 172 -3.37 14.89 -6.99
CA ASP A 172 -4.71 14.32 -6.88
C ASP A 172 -4.84 13.24 -5.79
N ILE A 173 -3.73 12.70 -5.32
CA ILE A 173 -3.66 11.64 -4.31
C ILE A 173 -3.24 12.19 -2.96
N LYS A 174 -2.31 13.13 -2.92
CA LYS A 174 -1.74 13.68 -1.68
C LYS A 174 -2.79 14.20 -0.68
N GLY A 175 -3.88 14.79 -1.17
CA GLY A 175 -4.99 15.25 -0.32
C GLY A 175 -5.88 14.14 0.23
N LYS A 176 -5.70 12.89 -0.21
CA LYS A 176 -6.52 11.73 0.14
C LYS A 176 -5.83 10.79 1.13
N VAL A 177 -4.60 11.10 1.52
CA VAL A 177 -3.79 10.26 2.39
C VAL A 177 -3.21 11.04 3.56
N ILE A 178 -3.04 10.38 4.70
CA ILE A 178 -2.26 10.88 5.83
C ILE A 178 -0.82 10.45 5.59
N SER A 179 0.05 11.39 5.17
CA SER A 179 1.47 11.10 4.96
C SER A 179 2.23 11.21 6.27
N VAL A 180 2.93 10.15 6.64
CA VAL A 180 3.69 10.04 7.89
C VAL A 180 5.14 9.69 7.56
N SER A 181 6.08 10.58 7.90
CA SER A 181 7.50 10.27 7.85
C SER A 181 7.89 9.39 9.04
N ARG A 182 8.44 8.21 8.73
CA ARG A 182 8.87 7.23 9.72
C ARG A 182 10.28 7.46 10.24
N ASP A 183 11.04 8.36 9.64
CA ASP A 183 12.45 8.57 10.02
C ASP A 183 12.63 8.93 11.50
N ASN A 184 11.68 9.69 12.05
CA ASN A 184 11.73 10.22 13.40
C ASN A 184 10.59 9.72 14.30
N LEU A 185 9.84 8.70 13.86
CA LEU A 185 8.70 8.18 14.60
C LEU A 185 8.88 6.69 14.92
N ASP A 186 8.73 6.35 16.20
CA ASP A 186 8.68 4.96 16.65
C ASP A 186 7.29 4.66 17.23
N PHE A 187 6.48 3.91 16.49
CA PHE A 187 5.13 3.56 16.95
C PHE A 187 5.09 2.61 18.16
N ALA A 188 6.23 2.04 18.56
CA ALA A 188 6.34 1.38 19.87
C ALA A 188 6.35 2.41 21.03
N ASN A 189 6.72 3.65 20.74
CA ASN A 189 6.63 4.77 21.69
C ASN A 189 5.18 5.25 21.76
N LYS A 190 4.64 5.37 22.98
CA LYS A 190 3.26 5.79 23.22
C LYS A 190 2.96 7.21 22.71
N GLU A 191 3.91 8.14 22.87
CA GLU A 191 3.73 9.53 22.44
C GLU A 191 3.66 9.65 20.92
N ASP A 192 4.52 8.92 20.19
CA ASP A 192 4.50 8.93 18.73
C ASP A 192 3.26 8.23 18.18
N PHE A 193 2.81 7.15 18.82
CA PHE A 193 1.57 6.51 18.48
C PHE A 193 0.37 7.43 18.74
N GLN A 194 0.35 8.16 19.85
CA GLN A 194 -0.71 9.12 20.17
C GLN A 194 -0.80 10.25 19.13
N LYS A 195 0.34 10.81 18.69
CA LYS A 195 0.37 11.80 17.59
C LYS A 195 -0.28 11.28 16.32
N LEU A 196 -0.03 10.00 15.97
CA LEU A 196 -0.67 9.38 14.82
C LEU A 196 -2.19 9.25 15.01
N LEU A 197 -2.65 8.85 16.20
CA LEU A 197 -4.09 8.76 16.49
C LEU A 197 -4.77 10.12 16.35
N GLU A 198 -4.17 11.19 16.83
CA GLU A 198 -4.69 12.56 16.67
C GLU A 198 -4.81 12.96 15.19
N LEU A 199 -3.82 12.60 14.35
CA LEU A 199 -3.90 12.81 12.91
C LEU A 199 -5.07 12.03 12.28
N ILE A 200 -5.28 10.78 12.69
CA ILE A 200 -6.38 9.94 12.19
C ILE A 200 -7.74 10.50 12.61
N GLU A 201 -7.89 10.95 13.85
CA GLU A 201 -9.14 11.48 14.40
C GLU A 201 -9.50 12.85 13.80
N THR A 202 -8.52 13.67 13.51
CA THR A 202 -8.72 15.00 12.90
C THR A 202 -8.85 14.95 11.37
N TYR A 203 -8.51 13.81 10.76
CA TYR A 203 -8.58 13.64 9.31
C TYR A 203 -10.02 13.70 8.82
N LYS A 204 -10.29 14.66 7.95
CA LYS A 204 -11.55 14.74 7.22
C LYS A 204 -11.29 14.20 5.81
N PRO A 205 -11.79 13.00 5.49
CA PRO A 205 -11.69 12.50 4.13
C PRO A 205 -12.37 13.50 3.19
N HIS A 206 -11.66 13.96 2.17
CA HIS A 206 -12.29 14.68 1.08
C HIS A 206 -13.29 13.73 0.43
N THR A 207 -14.53 14.18 0.29
CA THR A 207 -15.56 13.43 -0.43
C THR A 207 -15.03 13.11 -1.83
N PHE A 208 -14.95 11.83 -2.15
CA PHE A 208 -14.59 11.39 -3.49
C PHE A 208 -15.70 11.84 -4.45
N GLU A 209 -15.43 12.82 -5.29
CA GLU A 209 -16.07 12.86 -6.58
C GLU A 209 -15.49 11.69 -7.39
N LEU A 210 -16.32 10.71 -7.71
CA LEU A 210 -16.00 9.71 -8.71
C LEU A 210 -15.46 10.44 -9.93
N PHE A 211 -14.26 10.12 -10.37
CA PHE A 211 -13.65 10.73 -11.55
C PHE A 211 -14.62 10.60 -12.71
N SER A 212 -15.36 11.66 -13.02
CA SER A 212 -16.02 11.77 -14.30
C SER A 212 -14.91 11.98 -15.32
N THR A 213 -14.64 10.95 -16.10
CA THR A 213 -13.77 10.99 -17.27
C THR A 213 -14.43 11.83 -18.35
N ASN A 214 -14.37 13.16 -18.21
CA ASN A 214 -14.66 14.09 -19.29
C ASN A 214 -13.38 14.74 -19.76
N THR A 215 -12.53 13.94 -20.40
CA THR A 215 -11.54 14.45 -21.36
C THR A 215 -11.50 13.53 -22.56
N ALA A 216 -12.56 13.62 -23.38
CA ALA A 216 -12.41 13.23 -24.76
C ALA A 216 -11.35 14.14 -25.41
N PRO A 217 -10.32 13.61 -26.11
CA PRO A 217 -9.36 14.43 -26.81
C PRO A 217 -10.10 15.26 -27.86
N LYS A 218 -10.01 16.58 -27.76
CA LYS A 218 -10.43 17.46 -28.86
C LYS A 218 -9.60 17.11 -30.09
N LYS A 219 -10.26 16.46 -31.07
CA LYS A 219 -9.71 16.35 -32.43
C LYS A 219 -9.44 17.75 -32.94
N LYS A 220 -8.19 18.04 -33.25
CA LYS A 220 -7.78 19.05 -34.23
C LYS A 220 -7.56 18.41 -35.56
#